data_dedf0280ac686aedbc82dc831146bc27
#
_entry.id   dedf0280ac686aedbc82dc831146bc27
#
_cell.length_a   1.000
_cell.length_b   1.000
_cell.length_c   1.000
_cell.angle_alpha   90.00
_cell.angle_beta   90.00
_cell.angle_gamma   90.00
#
_symmetry.space_group_name_H-M   'P 1'
#
loop_
_entity.id
_entity.type
_entity.pdbx_description
1 polymer ?
#
loop_
_entity_poly.entity_id
_entity_poly.type
_entity_poly.pdbx_seq_one_letter_code
_entity_poly.pdbx_strand_id
1 'polypeptide(L)'
;MVELRGDANQAIGDLRRIIYDLRPAPLDELGLLGALGEQVDRFGRQGLLVILQAPPALPVLPAAVEVAAYRIVTEALANVARHAHASRATVTVSVDDGFCLDVQDDGTVSTTNGHGWRPGVGLQSMAERVAEVGGTLQTGPTPAGGRVHASLPLELA
;
A
#
# COMPACT_ATOMS: atom_id res chain seq x y z
N MET A 1 10.18 36.78 -1.47
CA MET A 1 9.41 35.95 -0.47
C MET A 1 8.68 34.76 -1.06
N VAL A 2 8.22 34.85 -2.30
CA VAL A 2 7.55 33.72 -2.98
C VAL A 2 8.55 32.61 -3.34
N GLU A 3 9.80 32.95 -3.66
CA GLU A 3 10.86 31.99 -4.01
C GLU A 3 11.25 31.07 -2.84
N LEU A 4 11.32 31.57 -1.61
CA LEU A 4 11.69 30.78 -0.41
C LEU A 4 10.65 29.71 -0.07
N ARG A 5 9.37 29.97 -0.30
CA ARG A 5 8.31 28.96 -0.10
C ARG A 5 8.33 27.90 -1.18
N GLY A 6 8.63 28.28 -2.42
CA GLY A 6 8.79 27.35 -3.53
C GLY A 6 9.96 26.39 -3.29
N ASP A 7 11.10 26.91 -2.85
CA ASP A 7 12.29 26.10 -2.56
C ASP A 7 12.09 25.16 -1.37
N ALA A 8 11.40 25.61 -0.31
CA ALA A 8 11.08 24.77 0.84
C ALA A 8 10.12 23.63 0.47
N ASN A 9 9.08 23.90 -0.33
CA ASN A 9 8.15 22.90 -0.81
C ASN A 9 8.82 21.91 -1.74
N GLN A 10 9.73 22.34 -2.60
CA GLN A 10 10.51 21.48 -3.47
C GLN A 10 11.45 20.59 -2.65
N ALA A 11 12.13 21.12 -1.64
CA ALA A 11 12.98 20.34 -0.74
C ALA A 11 12.19 19.29 0.03
N ILE A 12 11.00 19.59 0.50
CA ILE A 12 10.09 18.64 1.16
C ILE A 12 9.66 17.55 0.17
N GLY A 13 9.34 17.92 -1.06
CA GLY A 13 9.00 16.98 -2.13
C GLY A 13 10.17 16.05 -2.46
N ASP A 14 11.38 16.59 -2.56
CA ASP A 14 12.59 15.82 -2.81
C ASP A 14 12.92 14.90 -1.64
N LEU A 15 12.78 15.35 -0.40
CA LEU A 15 12.96 14.53 0.80
C LEU A 15 11.94 13.38 0.86
N ARG A 16 10.68 13.65 0.57
CA ARG A 16 9.66 12.60 0.49
C ARG A 16 10.00 11.58 -0.57
N ARG A 17 10.46 12.02 -1.74
CA ARG A 17 10.89 11.12 -2.82
C ARG A 17 12.06 10.24 -2.38
N ILE A 18 13.06 10.82 -1.74
CA ILE A 18 14.22 10.09 -1.20
C ILE A 18 13.77 9.07 -0.15
N ILE A 19 12.88 9.45 0.77
CA ILE A 19 12.34 8.55 1.79
C ILE A 19 11.57 7.39 1.16
N TYR A 20 10.78 7.65 0.11
CA TYR A 20 10.06 6.61 -0.62
C TYR A 20 10.99 5.70 -1.43
N ASP A 21 12.11 6.22 -1.92
CA ASP A 21 13.09 5.44 -2.69
C ASP A 21 14.00 4.60 -1.79
N LEU A 22 14.07 4.90 -0.50
CA LEU A 22 14.81 4.08 0.46
C LEU A 22 14.11 2.73 0.66
N ARG A 23 14.91 1.68 0.55
CA ARG A 23 14.41 0.33 0.83
C ARG A 23 14.07 0.20 2.31
N PRO A 24 12.84 -0.18 2.67
CA PRO A 24 12.47 -0.40 4.07
C PRO A 24 13.31 -1.52 4.71
N ALA A 25 13.84 -1.27 5.90
CA ALA A 25 14.69 -2.23 6.61
C ALA A 25 14.05 -3.61 6.79
N PRO A 26 12.73 -3.74 7.10
CA PRO A 26 12.12 -5.05 7.24
C PRO A 26 12.20 -5.93 5.98
N LEU A 27 12.28 -5.35 4.79
CA LEU A 27 12.44 -6.11 3.55
C LEU A 27 13.79 -6.83 3.49
N ASP A 28 14.86 -6.18 3.95
CA ASP A 28 16.19 -6.78 3.98
C ASP A 28 16.33 -7.83 5.08
N GLU A 29 15.70 -7.60 6.21
CA GLU A 29 15.80 -8.48 7.38
C GLU A 29 14.90 -9.71 7.28
N LEU A 30 13.68 -9.56 6.75
CA LEU A 30 12.61 -10.56 6.84
C LEU A 30 12.11 -11.05 5.47
N GLY A 31 12.52 -10.40 4.38
CA GLY A 31 11.90 -10.59 3.08
C GLY A 31 10.48 -9.98 3.03
N LEU A 32 9.84 -10.03 1.85
CA LEU A 32 8.54 -9.38 1.67
C LEU A 32 7.44 -10.02 2.55
N LEU A 33 7.31 -11.33 2.56
CA LEU A 33 6.27 -11.99 3.37
C LEU A 33 6.48 -11.76 4.87
N GLY A 34 7.71 -11.81 5.34
CA GLY A 34 8.03 -11.51 6.74
C GLY A 34 7.73 -10.05 7.11
N ALA A 35 8.07 -9.12 6.23
CA ALA A 35 7.79 -7.70 6.42
C ALA A 35 6.29 -7.40 6.43
N LEU A 36 5.51 -8.05 5.57
CA LEU A 36 4.05 -7.95 5.58
C LEU A 36 3.45 -8.54 6.87
N GLY A 37 3.97 -9.67 7.33
CA GLY A 37 3.57 -10.27 8.60
C GLY A 37 3.80 -9.34 9.79
N GLU A 38 4.91 -8.62 9.81
CA GLU A 38 5.20 -7.62 10.84
C GLU A 38 4.19 -6.46 10.83
N GLN A 39 3.78 -6.00 9.64
CA GLN A 39 2.72 -4.99 9.51
C GLN A 39 1.37 -5.51 10.02
N VAL A 40 1.03 -6.74 9.71
CA VAL A 40 -0.18 -7.40 10.22
C VAL A 40 -0.21 -7.37 11.75
N ASP A 41 0.87 -7.77 12.38
CA ASP A 41 0.99 -7.78 13.85
C ASP A 41 0.92 -6.36 14.44
N ARG A 42 1.56 -5.41 13.78
CA ARG A 42 1.57 -4.01 14.20
C ARG A 42 0.16 -3.42 14.24
N PHE A 43 -0.61 -3.58 13.16
CA PHE A 43 -1.97 -3.08 13.10
C PHE A 43 -2.91 -3.87 14.02
N GLY A 44 -2.67 -5.16 14.21
CA GLY A 44 -3.38 -5.97 15.19
C GLY A 44 -3.27 -5.44 16.61
N ARG A 45 -2.08 -5.01 17.00
CA ARG A 45 -1.85 -4.37 18.32
C ARG A 45 -2.58 -3.02 18.45
N GLN A 46 -2.90 -2.37 17.35
CA GLN A 46 -3.65 -1.11 17.34
C GLN A 46 -5.17 -1.31 17.27
N GLY A 47 -5.64 -2.55 17.30
CA GLY A 47 -7.05 -2.89 17.34
C GLY A 47 -7.69 -3.23 15.99
N LEU A 48 -6.93 -3.24 14.89
CA LEU A 48 -7.41 -3.68 13.58
C LEU A 48 -6.98 -5.14 13.36
N LEU A 49 -7.93 -6.07 13.36
CA LEU A 49 -7.61 -7.45 13.04
C LEU A 49 -7.25 -7.56 11.54
N VAL A 50 -6.00 -7.90 11.27
CA VAL A 50 -5.51 -8.08 9.90
C VAL A 50 -5.19 -9.56 9.66
N ILE A 51 -5.68 -10.09 8.56
CA ILE A 51 -5.43 -11.47 8.11
C ILE A 51 -4.56 -11.40 6.87
N LEU A 52 -3.43 -12.10 6.88
CA LEU A 52 -2.55 -12.24 5.72
C LEU A 52 -2.78 -13.61 5.08
N GLN A 53 -3.19 -13.62 3.83
CA GLN A 53 -3.31 -14.80 3.00
C GLN A 53 -2.25 -14.74 1.91
N ALA A 54 -1.29 -15.63 1.95
CA ALA A 54 -0.17 -15.61 1.02
C ALA A 54 0.33 -17.04 0.75
N PRO A 55 0.99 -17.28 -0.38
CA PRO A 55 1.67 -18.55 -0.61
C PRO A 55 2.81 -18.74 0.40
N PRO A 56 3.24 -19.99 0.66
CA PRO A 56 4.30 -20.26 1.63
C PRO A 56 5.65 -19.65 1.26
N ALA A 57 5.88 -19.42 -0.03
CA ALA A 57 7.09 -18.78 -0.54
C ALA A 57 6.77 -17.98 -1.81
N LEU A 58 7.53 -16.91 -2.05
CA LEU A 58 7.45 -16.10 -3.25
C LEU A 58 8.63 -16.37 -4.16
N PRO A 59 8.45 -16.24 -5.50
CA PRO A 59 9.60 -16.23 -6.40
C PRO A 59 10.49 -15.01 -6.11
N VAL A 60 11.68 -14.98 -6.66
CA VAL A 60 12.53 -13.79 -6.59
C VAL A 60 11.84 -12.66 -7.35
N LEU A 61 11.56 -11.58 -6.66
CA LEU A 61 10.92 -10.39 -7.21
C LEU A 61 11.96 -9.29 -7.42
N PRO A 62 11.77 -8.41 -8.42
CA PRO A 62 12.59 -7.20 -8.52
C PRO A 62 12.49 -6.37 -7.23
N ALA A 63 13.59 -5.78 -6.82
CA ALA A 63 13.64 -4.97 -5.60
C ALA A 63 12.59 -3.85 -5.59
N ALA A 64 12.38 -3.20 -6.74
CA ALA A 64 11.39 -2.15 -6.87
C ALA A 64 9.95 -2.67 -6.68
N VAL A 65 9.65 -3.89 -7.11
CA VAL A 65 8.36 -4.54 -6.91
C VAL A 65 8.13 -4.86 -5.43
N GLU A 66 9.13 -5.39 -4.74
CA GLU A 66 9.04 -5.63 -3.29
C GLU A 66 8.76 -4.36 -2.50
N VAL A 67 9.48 -3.28 -2.81
CA VAL A 67 9.27 -1.97 -2.16
C VAL A 67 7.87 -1.45 -2.44
N ALA A 68 7.42 -1.50 -3.68
CA ALA A 68 6.06 -1.07 -4.05
C ALA A 68 5.00 -1.87 -3.29
N ALA A 69 5.11 -3.19 -3.27
CA ALA A 69 4.18 -4.06 -2.55
C ALA A 69 4.11 -3.73 -1.06
N TYR A 70 5.25 -3.61 -0.42
CA TYR A 70 5.33 -3.27 1.01
C TYR A 70 4.67 -1.91 1.30
N ARG A 71 4.97 -0.89 0.49
CA ARG A 71 4.41 0.46 0.65
C ARG A 71 2.90 0.49 0.44
N ILE A 72 2.40 -0.21 -0.56
CA ILE A 72 0.95 -0.31 -0.83
C ILE A 72 0.23 -0.88 0.39
N VAL A 73 0.69 -2.00 0.93
CA VAL A 73 0.06 -2.62 2.10
C VAL A 73 0.11 -1.69 3.32
N THR A 74 1.27 -1.11 3.59
CA THR A 74 1.44 -0.20 4.73
C THR A 74 0.49 1.00 4.63
N GLU A 75 0.40 1.63 3.46
CA GLU A 75 -0.47 2.78 3.25
C GLU A 75 -1.94 2.39 3.27
N ALA A 76 -2.30 1.26 2.63
CA ALA A 76 -3.67 0.77 2.62
C ALA A 76 -4.16 0.44 4.04
N LEU A 77 -3.36 -0.25 4.84
CA LEU A 77 -3.72 -0.57 6.23
C LEU A 77 -3.79 0.68 7.11
N ALA A 78 -2.89 1.64 6.91
CA ALA A 78 -2.96 2.91 7.61
C ALA A 78 -4.24 3.69 7.28
N ASN A 79 -4.68 3.69 6.04
CA ASN A 79 -5.94 4.30 5.61
C ASN A 79 -7.15 3.58 6.24
N VAL A 80 -7.14 2.26 6.26
CA VAL A 80 -8.19 1.46 6.92
C VAL A 80 -8.28 1.83 8.39
N ALA A 81 -7.15 1.87 9.09
CA ALA A 81 -7.11 2.18 10.52
C ALA A 81 -7.62 3.60 10.84
N ARG A 82 -7.41 4.57 9.93
CA ARG A 82 -7.78 5.97 10.17
C ARG A 82 -9.19 6.32 9.73
N HIS A 83 -9.70 5.71 8.65
CA HIS A 83 -10.86 6.26 7.94
C HIS A 83 -12.00 5.28 7.70
N ALA A 84 -11.75 3.97 7.77
CA ALA A 84 -12.76 3.00 7.32
C ALA A 84 -13.73 2.56 8.40
N HIS A 85 -13.51 2.89 9.66
CA HIS A 85 -14.26 2.34 10.79
C HIS A 85 -14.39 0.80 10.69
N ALA A 86 -13.32 0.17 10.22
CA ALA A 86 -13.24 -1.26 10.01
C ALA A 86 -12.80 -1.97 11.28
N SER A 87 -13.28 -3.19 11.48
CA SER A 87 -12.81 -4.10 12.52
C SER A 87 -11.81 -5.11 11.97
N ARG A 88 -11.86 -5.39 10.67
CA ARG A 88 -11.05 -6.40 10.00
C ARG A 88 -10.57 -5.91 8.64
N ALA A 89 -9.34 -6.29 8.30
CA ALA A 89 -8.80 -6.17 6.96
C ALA A 89 -8.15 -7.50 6.55
N THR A 90 -8.19 -7.80 5.27
CA THR A 90 -7.54 -8.99 4.70
C THR A 90 -6.54 -8.53 3.65
N VAL A 91 -5.30 -8.99 3.79
CA VAL A 91 -4.25 -8.79 2.80
C VAL A 91 -4.04 -10.12 2.08
N THR A 92 -4.26 -10.14 0.79
CA THR A 92 -4.09 -11.34 -0.03
C THR A 92 -2.95 -11.11 -1.01
N VAL A 93 -1.99 -12.03 -1.02
CA VAL A 93 -0.88 -12.07 -1.97
C VAL A 93 -1.04 -13.30 -2.83
N SER A 94 -0.98 -13.13 -4.14
CA SER A 94 -1.02 -14.24 -5.08
C SER A 94 -0.01 -14.03 -6.21
N VAL A 95 0.48 -15.14 -6.76
CA VAL A 95 1.42 -15.14 -7.86
C VAL A 95 0.92 -16.13 -8.91
N ASP A 96 0.54 -15.59 -10.05
CA ASP A 96 0.15 -16.37 -11.24
C ASP A 96 0.97 -15.84 -12.42
N ASP A 97 0.36 -15.20 -13.40
CA ASP A 97 1.05 -14.53 -14.49
C ASP A 97 1.73 -13.21 -14.06
N GLY A 98 1.47 -12.75 -12.85
CA GLY A 98 2.03 -11.57 -12.22
C GLY A 98 1.92 -11.68 -10.72
N PHE A 99 2.49 -10.70 -10.02
CA PHE A 99 2.36 -10.57 -8.58
C PHE A 99 1.12 -9.72 -8.29
N CYS A 100 0.15 -10.29 -7.61
CA CYS A 100 -1.09 -9.61 -7.25
C CYS A 100 -1.19 -9.39 -5.74
N LEU A 101 -1.67 -8.23 -5.37
CA LEU A 101 -1.81 -7.79 -4.01
C LEU A 101 -3.20 -7.18 -3.83
N ASP A 102 -3.92 -7.64 -2.81
CA ASP A 102 -5.27 -7.19 -2.53
C ASP A 102 -5.42 -6.87 -1.05
N VAL A 103 -5.91 -5.69 -0.73
CA VAL A 103 -6.23 -5.28 0.64
C VAL A 103 -7.70 -4.92 0.70
N GLN A 104 -8.47 -5.67 1.45
CA GLN A 104 -9.90 -5.44 1.65
C GLN A 104 -10.20 -5.21 3.11
N ASP A 105 -11.12 -4.29 3.39
CA ASP A 105 -11.62 -4.05 4.73
C ASP A 105 -13.13 -4.23 4.81
N ASP A 106 -13.65 -4.40 6.02
CA ASP A 106 -15.07 -4.51 6.32
C ASP A 106 -15.69 -3.20 6.79
N GLY A 107 -15.00 -2.09 6.56
CA GLY A 107 -15.46 -0.77 7.00
C GLY A 107 -16.63 -0.24 6.21
N THR A 108 -17.30 0.73 6.79
CA THR A 108 -18.37 1.45 6.11
C THR A 108 -17.82 2.65 5.38
N VAL A 109 -17.98 2.68 4.06
CA VAL A 109 -17.75 3.91 3.31
C VAL A 109 -18.89 4.86 3.63
N SER A 110 -18.59 5.91 4.39
CA SER A 110 -19.60 6.93 4.69
C SER A 110 -19.97 7.69 3.43
N THR A 111 -21.13 7.38 2.88
CA THR A 111 -21.72 8.15 1.77
C THR A 111 -22.49 9.38 2.28
N THR A 112 -22.56 9.58 3.58
CA THR A 112 -23.42 10.58 4.20
C THR A 112 -23.02 12.03 3.95
N ASN A 113 -21.80 12.29 3.51
CA ASN A 113 -21.31 13.66 3.28
C ASN A 113 -21.24 14.06 1.79
N GLY A 114 -21.84 13.28 0.88
CA GLY A 114 -21.84 13.60 -0.55
C GLY A 114 -20.45 13.54 -1.22
N HIS A 115 -19.44 13.18 -0.45
CA HIS A 115 -18.09 12.98 -0.94
C HIS A 115 -17.88 11.46 -1.07
N GLY A 116 -17.94 10.95 -2.29
CA GLY A 116 -17.65 9.55 -2.57
C GLY A 116 -16.27 9.16 -2.04
N TRP A 117 -16.03 7.86 -1.95
CA TRP A 117 -14.74 7.31 -1.57
C TRP A 117 -13.64 7.94 -2.44
N ARG A 118 -12.61 8.47 -1.80
CA ARG A 118 -11.46 9.05 -2.50
C ARG A 118 -10.18 8.47 -1.93
N PRO A 119 -9.23 8.07 -2.79
CA PRO A 119 -7.91 7.65 -2.32
C PRO A 119 -7.23 8.85 -1.65
N GLY A 120 -6.58 8.61 -0.52
CA GLY A 120 -5.71 9.59 0.09
C GLY A 120 -4.51 9.91 -0.79
N VAL A 121 -3.80 10.99 -0.48
CA VAL A 121 -2.60 11.43 -1.20
C VAL A 121 -1.54 10.33 -1.28
N GLY A 122 -1.41 9.52 -0.22
CA GLY A 122 -0.48 8.39 -0.18
C GLY A 122 -0.77 7.34 -1.24
N LEU A 123 -2.03 6.95 -1.44
CA LEU A 123 -2.41 5.98 -2.47
C LEU A 123 -2.26 6.54 -3.88
N GLN A 124 -2.49 7.84 -4.10
CA GLN A 124 -2.24 8.48 -5.39
C GLN A 124 -0.75 8.42 -5.75
N SER A 125 0.12 8.74 -4.80
CA SER A 125 1.56 8.61 -4.99
C SER A 125 1.99 7.17 -5.25
N MET A 126 1.34 6.20 -4.60
CA MET A 126 1.60 4.78 -4.85
C MET A 126 1.19 4.37 -6.27
N ALA A 127 0.06 4.89 -6.78
CA ALA A 127 -0.38 4.60 -8.13
C ALA A 127 0.66 5.05 -9.18
N GLU A 128 1.25 6.21 -9.00
CA GLU A 128 2.33 6.70 -9.86
C GLU A 128 3.55 5.78 -9.84
N ARG A 129 3.96 5.34 -8.65
CA ARG A 129 5.10 4.45 -8.50
C ARG A 129 4.85 3.06 -9.06
N VAL A 130 3.66 2.54 -8.88
CA VAL A 130 3.24 1.27 -9.48
C VAL A 130 3.30 1.35 -10.99
N ALA A 131 2.84 2.45 -11.58
CA ALA A 131 2.91 2.67 -13.02
C ALA A 131 4.37 2.71 -13.53
N GLU A 132 5.29 3.30 -12.77
CA GLU A 132 6.72 3.35 -13.11
C GLU A 132 7.35 1.95 -13.25
N VAL A 133 6.90 0.97 -12.48
CA VAL A 133 7.37 -0.42 -12.59
C VAL A 133 6.56 -1.26 -13.57
N GLY A 134 5.60 -0.65 -14.27
CA GLY A 134 4.76 -1.35 -15.24
C GLY A 134 3.56 -2.06 -14.64
N GLY A 135 3.19 -1.75 -13.41
CA GLY A 135 2.04 -2.31 -12.73
C GLY A 135 0.80 -1.43 -12.81
N THR A 136 -0.27 -1.89 -12.18
CA THR A 136 -1.54 -1.17 -12.05
C THR A 136 -2.02 -1.18 -10.61
N LEU A 137 -2.67 -0.10 -10.20
CA LEU A 137 -3.29 0.05 -8.89
C LEU A 137 -4.74 0.49 -9.06
N GLN A 138 -5.64 -0.26 -8.47
CA GLN A 138 -7.07 0.06 -8.46
C GLN A 138 -7.54 0.19 -7.02
N THR A 139 -8.30 1.22 -6.75
CA THR A 139 -8.85 1.49 -5.42
C THR A 139 -10.32 1.84 -5.56
N GLY A 140 -11.12 1.48 -4.59
CA GLY A 140 -12.53 1.84 -4.62
C GLY A 140 -13.34 1.15 -3.53
N PRO A 141 -14.60 1.57 -3.40
CA PRO A 141 -15.54 0.88 -2.53
C PRO A 141 -16.02 -0.43 -3.15
N THR A 142 -16.31 -1.39 -2.30
CA THR A 142 -17.03 -2.61 -2.65
C THR A 142 -18.28 -2.72 -1.77
N PRO A 143 -19.22 -3.62 -2.08
CA PRO A 143 -20.36 -3.85 -1.19
C PRO A 143 -19.97 -4.26 0.24
N ALA A 144 -18.78 -4.82 0.41
CA ALA A 144 -18.28 -5.30 1.70
C ALA A 144 -17.42 -4.26 2.45
N GLY A 145 -16.95 -3.20 1.78
CA GLY A 145 -16.05 -2.19 2.36
C GLY A 145 -15.13 -1.59 1.31
N GLY A 146 -13.94 -1.16 1.71
CA GLY A 146 -12.92 -0.62 0.80
C GLY A 146 -12.03 -1.71 0.21
N ARG A 147 -11.45 -1.44 -0.93
CA ARG A 147 -10.51 -2.35 -1.60
C ARG A 147 -9.37 -1.59 -2.27
N VAL A 148 -8.17 -2.09 -2.10
CA VAL A 148 -6.99 -1.70 -2.86
C VAL A 148 -6.46 -2.96 -3.56
N HIS A 149 -6.35 -2.91 -4.88
CA HIS A 149 -5.85 -4.02 -5.69
C HIS A 149 -4.68 -3.54 -6.54
N ALA A 150 -3.56 -4.25 -6.45
CA ALA A 150 -2.38 -3.96 -7.26
C ALA A 150 -1.97 -5.21 -8.05
N SER A 151 -1.58 -4.99 -9.29
CA SER A 151 -0.93 -5.99 -10.12
C SER A 151 0.46 -5.47 -10.48
N LEU A 152 1.49 -6.24 -10.16
CA LEU A 152 2.89 -5.87 -10.33
C LEU A 152 3.59 -6.92 -11.20
N PRO A 153 4.55 -6.52 -12.04
CA PRO A 153 5.25 -7.48 -12.89
C PRO A 153 6.22 -8.34 -12.06
N LEU A 154 6.42 -9.58 -12.50
CA LEU A 154 7.43 -10.47 -11.93
C LEU A 154 8.84 -10.13 -12.40
N GLU A 155 8.94 -9.45 -13.53
CA GLU A 155 10.20 -9.01 -14.12
C GLU A 155 10.05 -7.58 -14.64
N LEU A 156 11.07 -6.77 -14.47
CA LEU A 156 11.09 -5.42 -15.02
C LEU A 156 11.54 -5.45 -16.49
N ALA A 157 10.89 -4.66 -17.31
CA ALA A 157 11.24 -4.52 -18.72
C ALA A 157 12.59 -3.80 -18.90
#